data_c1100a67a9e9dc7b5213e17ee8bae46d
#
_entry.id   c1100a67a9e9dc7b5213e17ee8bae46d
#
_cell.length_a   1.000
_cell.length_b   1.000
_cell.length_c   1.000
_cell.angle_alpha   90.00
_cell.angle_beta   90.00
_cell.angle_gamma   90.00
#
_symmetry.space_group_name_H-M   'P 1'
#
loop_
_entity.id
_entity.type
_entity.pdbx_description
1 polymer ?
#
loop_
_entity_poly.entity_id
_entity_poly.type
_entity_poly.pdbx_seq_one_letter_code
_entity_poly.pdbx_strand_id
1 'polypeptide(L)'
;NIIVNATGAVSPELTPGILVKKRKGHLIITDRYPNFLNHQLVELGYLKSAHSSTADSVAFNVQPRKTGQILIGSSRQFDDESSSVDHAIVAAMIDRAALYMPTIASLSALRIWSGFRAATPDKLPLIGPTEDPTLFLATGHEGLGITTSLATARLLLDHLLRRPSAIPREPYLPSRMAMGVTHA
;
A
#
# COMPACT_ATOMS: atom_id res chain seq x y z
N ASN A 1 -10.19 23.45 16.60
CA ASN A 1 -9.36 23.05 15.44
C ASN A 1 -9.41 21.54 15.31
N ILE A 2 -9.40 21.03 14.07
CA ILE A 2 -9.37 19.61 13.75
C ILE A 2 -8.06 19.31 13.02
N ILE A 3 -7.41 18.21 13.38
CA ILE A 3 -6.20 17.69 12.73
C ILE A 3 -6.55 16.32 12.15
N VAL A 4 -6.14 16.06 10.91
CA VAL A 4 -6.27 14.75 10.27
C VAL A 4 -4.87 14.23 9.97
N ASN A 5 -4.47 13.14 10.62
CA ASN A 5 -3.24 12.43 10.29
C ASN A 5 -3.50 11.46 9.12
N ALA A 6 -3.10 11.87 7.93
CA ALA A 6 -3.20 11.10 6.68
C ALA A 6 -1.80 10.78 6.08
N THR A 7 -0.78 10.66 6.93
CA THR A 7 0.63 10.57 6.51
C THR A 7 1.08 9.15 6.13
N GLY A 8 0.15 8.20 6.08
CA GLY A 8 0.45 6.84 5.63
C GLY A 8 1.42 6.10 6.57
N ALA A 9 2.51 5.58 6.03
CA ALA A 9 3.44 4.73 6.78
C ALA A 9 4.21 5.45 7.90
N VAL A 10 4.23 6.78 7.90
CA VAL A 10 4.85 7.59 8.97
C VAL A 10 3.82 8.10 9.99
N SER A 11 2.59 7.68 9.89
CA SER A 11 1.52 8.09 10.82
C SER A 11 1.81 7.79 12.31
N PRO A 12 2.54 6.72 12.69
CA PRO A 12 2.93 6.52 14.09
C PRO A 12 3.88 7.57 14.65
N GLU A 13 4.64 8.27 13.81
CA GLU A 13 5.55 9.34 14.23
C GLU A 13 4.76 10.56 14.74
N LEU A 14 3.57 10.80 14.18
CA LEU A 14 2.67 11.91 14.55
C LEU A 14 1.57 11.48 15.53
N THR A 15 1.28 10.21 15.61
CA THR A 15 0.27 9.64 16.52
C THR A 15 0.84 8.37 17.13
N PRO A 16 1.66 8.48 18.20
CA PRO A 16 2.25 7.33 18.87
C PRO A 16 1.20 6.34 19.37
N GLY A 17 1.54 5.05 19.35
CA GLY A 17 0.67 3.97 19.85
C GLY A 17 -0.28 3.37 18.83
N ILE A 18 -0.42 3.95 17.64
CA ILE A 18 -1.23 3.30 16.58
C ILE A 18 -0.46 2.15 15.94
N LEU A 19 -1.19 1.06 15.62
CA LEU A 19 -0.61 -0.15 15.05
C LEU A 19 -0.56 -0.05 13.51
N VAL A 20 0.30 0.84 13.02
CA VAL A 20 0.62 0.96 11.58
C VAL A 20 2.10 0.65 11.40
N LYS A 21 2.41 -0.34 10.55
CA LYS A 21 3.78 -0.73 10.21
C LYS A 21 4.12 -0.33 8.78
N LYS A 22 5.39 -0.06 8.54
CA LYS A 22 5.95 0.11 7.21
C LYS A 22 6.02 -1.24 6.53
N ARG A 23 5.42 -1.36 5.35
CA ARG A 23 5.53 -2.54 4.49
C ARG A 23 6.21 -2.14 3.20
N LYS A 24 7.48 -2.45 3.09
CA LYS A 24 8.34 -2.05 1.98
C LYS A 24 7.92 -2.72 0.67
N GLY A 25 8.08 -2.02 -0.42
CA GLY A 25 7.89 -2.55 -1.76
C GLY A 25 8.75 -1.83 -2.77
N HIS A 26 9.12 -2.53 -3.86
CA HIS A 26 9.95 -2.02 -4.93
C HIS A 26 9.15 -1.84 -6.21
N LEU A 27 9.56 -0.89 -7.01
CA LEU A 27 9.06 -0.63 -8.34
C LEU A 27 10.23 -0.35 -9.28
N ILE A 28 10.04 -0.73 -10.54
CA ILE A 28 10.96 -0.47 -11.64
C ILE A 28 10.20 0.29 -12.71
N ILE A 29 10.76 1.36 -13.24
CA ILE A 29 10.25 2.00 -14.45
C ILE A 29 11.26 1.87 -15.58
N THR A 30 10.79 1.46 -16.75
CA THR A 30 11.63 1.29 -17.92
C THR A 30 11.83 2.61 -18.66
N ASP A 31 12.72 2.60 -19.63
CA ASP A 31 12.74 3.58 -20.70
C ASP A 31 11.46 3.48 -21.55
N ARG A 32 11.32 4.31 -22.57
CA ARG A 32 10.11 4.40 -23.39
C ARG A 32 10.06 3.31 -24.45
N TYR A 33 9.02 2.50 -24.41
CA TYR A 33 8.70 1.45 -25.38
C TYR A 33 7.23 1.61 -25.81
N PRO A 34 6.91 2.57 -26.67
CA PRO A 34 5.53 2.82 -27.11
C PRO A 34 4.92 1.55 -27.74
N ASN A 35 3.68 1.27 -27.41
CA ASN A 35 2.92 0.10 -27.91
C ASN A 35 3.46 -1.28 -27.49
N PHE A 36 4.46 -1.36 -26.61
CA PHE A 36 4.93 -2.64 -26.07
C PHE A 36 3.86 -3.32 -25.22
N LEU A 37 3.08 -2.54 -24.47
CA LEU A 37 2.02 -3.02 -23.59
C LEU A 37 0.85 -2.02 -23.62
N ASN A 38 -0.36 -2.53 -23.85
CA ASN A 38 -1.57 -1.70 -23.94
C ASN A 38 -2.46 -1.78 -22.68
N HIS A 39 -2.30 -2.85 -21.88
CA HIS A 39 -3.12 -3.08 -20.70
C HIS A 39 -2.23 -3.43 -19.49
N GLN A 40 -2.72 -3.16 -18.30
CA GLN A 40 -2.11 -3.69 -17.10
C GLN A 40 -2.26 -5.21 -17.07
N LEU A 41 -1.18 -5.92 -16.80
CA LEU A 41 -1.16 -7.36 -16.61
C LEU A 41 -0.77 -7.69 -15.17
N VAL A 42 -1.50 -8.60 -14.55
CA VAL A 42 -1.32 -9.03 -13.17
C VAL A 42 -1.51 -10.54 -13.10
N GLU A 43 -0.63 -11.25 -12.39
CA GLU A 43 -0.82 -12.67 -12.18
C GLU A 43 -2.02 -12.97 -11.27
N LEU A 44 -2.70 -14.10 -11.46
CA LEU A 44 -3.80 -14.52 -10.60
C LEU A 44 -3.38 -14.73 -9.14
N GLY A 45 -2.13 -15.17 -8.91
CA GLY A 45 -1.54 -15.32 -7.59
C GLY A 45 -1.29 -14.00 -6.84
N TYR A 46 -1.40 -12.85 -7.52
CA TYR A 46 -1.17 -11.54 -6.92
C TYR A 46 -1.98 -11.30 -5.65
N LEU A 47 -3.26 -11.70 -5.64
CA LEU A 47 -4.11 -11.55 -4.46
C LEU A 47 -3.62 -12.40 -3.28
N LYS A 48 -3.14 -13.62 -3.53
CA LYS A 48 -2.57 -14.47 -2.47
C LYS A 48 -1.32 -13.85 -1.87
N SER A 49 -0.39 -13.38 -2.72
CA SER A 49 0.82 -12.68 -2.26
C SER A 49 0.50 -11.35 -1.57
N ALA A 50 -0.53 -10.64 -2.03
CA ALA A 50 -1.01 -9.41 -1.41
C ALA A 50 -1.56 -9.64 0.01
N HIS A 51 -2.15 -10.80 0.25
CA HIS A 51 -2.74 -11.17 1.54
C HIS A 51 -1.84 -12.02 2.43
N SER A 52 -0.63 -12.40 1.98
CA SER A 52 0.37 -13.02 2.86
C SER A 52 0.77 -12.07 3.97
N SER A 53 0.86 -12.57 5.20
CA SER A 53 1.22 -11.78 6.39
C SER A 53 2.61 -12.08 6.94
N THR A 54 3.31 -13.09 6.40
CA THR A 54 4.45 -13.70 7.10
C THR A 54 5.71 -13.88 6.26
N ALA A 55 5.71 -13.58 4.97
CA ALA A 55 6.91 -13.76 4.15
C ALA A 55 7.06 -12.65 3.12
N ASP A 56 8.31 -12.33 2.81
CA ASP A 56 8.66 -11.51 1.67
C ASP A 56 8.14 -12.16 0.40
N SER A 57 7.60 -11.37 -0.51
CA SER A 57 6.99 -11.88 -1.73
C SER A 57 7.19 -10.95 -2.91
N VAL A 58 7.29 -11.56 -4.09
CA VAL A 58 7.22 -10.87 -5.37
C VAL A 58 6.03 -11.38 -6.17
N ALA A 59 5.43 -10.49 -6.95
CA ALA A 59 4.30 -10.84 -7.81
C ALA A 59 4.40 -10.09 -9.14
N PHE A 60 3.99 -10.75 -10.22
CA PHE A 60 3.94 -10.13 -11.53
C PHE A 60 2.84 -9.09 -11.61
N ASN A 61 3.24 -7.87 -11.88
CA ASN A 61 2.36 -6.74 -12.15
C ASN A 61 3.08 -5.74 -13.05
N VAL A 62 2.63 -5.58 -14.26
CA VAL A 62 3.19 -4.61 -15.20
C VAL A 62 2.10 -3.67 -15.71
N GLN A 63 2.44 -2.39 -15.80
CA GLN A 63 1.50 -1.33 -16.13
C GLN A 63 2.09 -0.41 -17.20
N PRO A 64 1.40 -0.22 -18.34
CA PRO A 64 1.80 0.79 -19.31
C PRO A 64 1.55 2.20 -18.76
N ARG A 65 2.44 3.12 -19.11
CA ARG A 65 2.27 4.55 -18.88
C ARG A 65 1.96 5.27 -20.17
N LYS A 66 1.18 6.33 -20.12
CA LYS A 66 0.88 7.17 -21.30
C LYS A 66 2.14 7.73 -21.97
N THR A 67 3.24 7.80 -21.24
CA THR A 67 4.56 8.22 -21.74
C THR A 67 5.28 7.16 -22.55
N GLY A 68 4.74 5.93 -22.68
CA GLY A 68 5.37 4.79 -23.31
C GLY A 68 6.28 3.98 -22.38
N GLN A 69 6.48 4.42 -21.15
CA GLN A 69 7.22 3.68 -20.13
C GLN A 69 6.38 2.54 -19.56
N ILE A 70 7.04 1.54 -18.97
CA ILE A 70 6.40 0.41 -18.32
C ILE A 70 6.80 0.40 -16.86
N LEU A 71 5.82 0.36 -15.96
CA LEU A 71 6.02 0.19 -14.55
C LEU A 71 5.94 -1.31 -14.21
N ILE A 72 7.02 -1.84 -13.64
CA ILE A 72 7.12 -3.24 -13.23
C ILE A 72 7.07 -3.29 -11.71
N GLY A 73 6.19 -4.08 -11.17
CA GLY A 73 5.99 -4.39 -9.76
C GLY A 73 5.61 -5.85 -9.61
N SER A 74 5.49 -6.31 -8.42
CA SER A 74 5.64 -5.65 -7.15
C SER A 74 6.31 -6.56 -6.15
N SER A 75 6.85 -5.98 -5.10
CA SER A 75 7.33 -6.73 -3.95
C SER A 75 6.64 -6.29 -2.66
N ARG A 76 6.74 -7.14 -1.65
CA ARG A 76 6.35 -6.87 -0.28
C ARG A 76 7.38 -7.47 0.64
N GLN A 77 7.96 -6.64 1.50
CA GLN A 77 8.89 -7.05 2.53
C GLN A 77 8.38 -6.59 3.89
N PHE A 78 8.56 -7.45 4.86
CA PHE A 78 8.33 -7.17 6.27
C PHE A 78 9.68 -6.92 6.94
N ASP A 79 9.66 -6.19 8.05
CA ASP A 79 10.82 -5.98 8.93
C ASP A 79 12.04 -5.25 8.29
N ASP A 80 11.91 -4.72 7.08
CA ASP A 80 12.89 -3.82 6.48
C ASP A 80 12.32 -2.41 6.33
N GLU A 81 12.74 -1.52 7.23
CA GLU A 81 12.36 -0.11 7.24
C GLU A 81 13.39 0.81 6.56
N SER A 82 14.45 0.25 5.97
CA SER A 82 15.41 1.03 5.21
C SER A 82 14.82 1.53 3.90
N SER A 83 15.21 2.73 3.46
CA SER A 83 14.83 3.27 2.15
C SER A 83 15.71 2.75 1.01
N SER A 84 16.69 1.89 1.30
CA SER A 84 17.59 1.31 0.30
C SER A 84 16.85 0.37 -0.63
N VAL A 85 17.34 0.24 -1.86
CA VAL A 85 16.85 -0.76 -2.81
C VAL A 85 17.47 -2.12 -2.49
N ASP A 86 16.64 -3.13 -2.30
CA ASP A 86 17.08 -4.52 -2.20
C ASP A 86 17.19 -5.10 -3.61
N HIS A 87 18.44 -5.28 -4.08
CA HIS A 87 18.72 -5.77 -5.43
C HIS A 87 18.34 -7.24 -5.62
N ALA A 88 18.35 -8.06 -4.57
CA ALA A 88 17.92 -9.45 -4.65
C ALA A 88 16.40 -9.54 -4.90
N ILE A 89 15.62 -8.72 -4.20
CA ILE A 89 14.16 -8.60 -4.44
C ILE A 89 13.88 -8.06 -5.84
N VAL A 90 14.64 -7.06 -6.30
CA VAL A 90 14.49 -6.51 -7.65
C VAL A 90 14.79 -7.57 -8.72
N ALA A 91 15.84 -8.35 -8.55
CA ALA A 91 16.15 -9.48 -9.45
C ALA A 91 15.01 -10.49 -9.47
N ALA A 92 14.50 -10.91 -8.31
CA ALA A 92 13.36 -11.82 -8.21
C ALA A 92 12.08 -11.26 -8.86
N MET A 93 11.85 -9.94 -8.80
CA MET A 93 10.75 -9.30 -9.52
C MET A 93 10.90 -9.39 -11.03
N ILE A 94 12.12 -9.18 -11.56
CA ILE A 94 12.41 -9.29 -13.00
C ILE A 94 12.26 -10.73 -13.46
N ASP A 95 12.82 -11.69 -12.73
CA ASP A 95 12.68 -13.12 -13.01
C ASP A 95 11.21 -13.54 -13.03
N ARG A 96 10.44 -13.07 -12.03
CA ARG A 96 9.00 -13.33 -12.00
C ARG A 96 8.27 -12.72 -13.19
N ALA A 97 8.63 -11.51 -13.59
CA ALA A 97 8.04 -10.85 -14.77
C ALA A 97 8.41 -11.58 -16.06
N ALA A 98 9.65 -12.06 -16.20
CA ALA A 98 10.14 -12.79 -17.37
C ALA A 98 9.43 -14.14 -17.58
N LEU A 99 8.95 -14.79 -16.50
CA LEU A 99 8.12 -16.00 -16.62
C LEU A 99 6.82 -15.76 -17.39
N TYR A 100 6.21 -14.58 -17.25
CA TYR A 100 4.97 -14.22 -17.94
C TYR A 100 5.21 -13.48 -19.26
N MET A 101 6.28 -12.69 -19.31
CA MET A 101 6.66 -11.86 -20.46
C MET A 101 8.17 -11.92 -20.66
N PRO A 102 8.71 -12.94 -21.35
CA PRO A 102 10.17 -13.10 -21.54
C PRO A 102 10.86 -11.86 -22.12
N THR A 103 10.18 -11.13 -23.01
CA THR A 103 10.70 -9.91 -23.64
C THR A 103 10.92 -8.76 -22.66
N ILE A 104 10.35 -8.80 -21.46
CA ILE A 104 10.53 -7.75 -20.46
C ILE A 104 11.99 -7.67 -19.96
N ALA A 105 12.69 -8.81 -19.97
CA ALA A 105 14.09 -8.91 -19.56
C ALA A 105 15.07 -8.15 -20.50
N SER A 106 14.64 -7.82 -21.72
CA SER A 106 15.45 -7.04 -22.68
C SER A 106 15.25 -5.53 -22.57
N LEU A 107 14.33 -5.09 -21.72
CA LEU A 107 14.05 -3.67 -21.56
C LEU A 107 15.06 -2.99 -20.63
N SER A 108 15.44 -1.76 -20.95
CA SER A 108 16.28 -0.94 -20.10
C SER A 108 15.49 -0.34 -18.94
N ALA A 109 15.96 -0.53 -17.72
CA ALA A 109 15.42 0.14 -16.54
C ALA A 109 15.96 1.57 -16.47
N LEU A 110 15.06 2.55 -16.38
CA LEU A 110 15.41 3.94 -16.16
C LEU A 110 15.63 4.26 -14.67
N ARG A 111 14.78 3.68 -13.81
CA ARG A 111 14.85 3.91 -12.37
C ARG A 111 14.26 2.74 -11.59
N ILE A 112 14.88 2.47 -10.45
CA ILE A 112 14.40 1.55 -9.43
C ILE A 112 14.28 2.34 -8.12
N TRP A 113 13.22 2.08 -7.35
CA TRP A 113 13.05 2.69 -6.03
C TRP A 113 12.24 1.79 -5.11
N SER A 114 12.36 2.07 -3.83
CA SER A 114 11.51 1.47 -2.79
C SER A 114 10.55 2.51 -2.20
N GLY A 115 9.51 2.03 -1.56
CA GLY A 115 8.55 2.84 -0.81
C GLY A 115 7.82 2.00 0.22
N PHE A 116 7.07 2.67 1.10
CA PHE A 116 6.41 2.02 2.22
C PHE A 116 4.89 2.15 2.11
N ARG A 117 4.22 1.01 2.26
CA ARG A 117 2.77 0.96 2.47
C ARG A 117 2.49 1.00 3.96
N ALA A 118 1.43 1.68 4.33
CA ALA A 118 0.91 1.73 5.70
C ALA A 118 0.09 0.47 5.97
N ALA A 119 0.66 -0.51 6.65
CA ALA A 119 -0.01 -1.78 6.93
C ALA A 119 -0.52 -1.84 8.38
N THR A 120 -1.75 -2.28 8.56
CA THR A 120 -2.35 -2.60 9.85
C THR A 120 -2.39 -4.11 10.06
N PRO A 121 -2.42 -4.61 11.31
CA PRO A 121 -2.46 -6.05 11.59
C PRO A 121 -3.67 -6.76 10.98
N ASP A 122 -4.83 -6.12 10.96
CA ASP A 122 -6.10 -6.64 10.44
C ASP A 122 -6.36 -6.29 8.97
N LYS A 123 -5.43 -5.57 8.32
CA LYS A 123 -5.50 -5.12 6.91
C LYS A 123 -6.64 -4.15 6.61
N LEU A 124 -7.29 -3.61 7.63
CA LEU A 124 -8.29 -2.56 7.48
C LEU A 124 -7.67 -1.20 7.82
N PRO A 125 -8.02 -0.12 7.10
CA PRO A 125 -7.52 1.20 7.42
C PRO A 125 -8.06 1.72 8.75
N LEU A 126 -7.34 2.65 9.35
CA LEU A 126 -7.75 3.42 10.53
C LEU A 126 -8.37 4.73 10.04
N ILE A 127 -9.70 4.88 10.20
CA ILE A 127 -10.44 6.05 9.72
C ILE A 127 -11.39 6.50 10.83
N GLY A 128 -11.19 7.71 11.33
CA GLY A 128 -12.06 8.28 12.36
C GLY A 128 -11.32 8.93 13.51
N PRO A 129 -12.03 9.33 14.57
CA PRO A 129 -11.46 10.01 15.73
C PRO A 129 -10.55 9.08 16.54
N THR A 130 -9.54 9.66 17.18
CA THR A 130 -8.75 9.03 18.23
C THR A 130 -9.39 9.32 19.60
N GLU A 131 -8.66 9.00 20.68
CA GLU A 131 -9.05 9.43 22.05
C GLU A 131 -9.02 10.95 22.20
N ASP A 132 -8.16 11.63 21.46
CA ASP A 132 -8.20 13.09 21.32
C ASP A 132 -9.30 13.47 20.31
N PRO A 133 -10.39 14.15 20.73
CA PRO A 133 -11.50 14.49 19.86
C PRO A 133 -11.14 15.48 18.74
N THR A 134 -9.97 16.08 18.79
CA THR A 134 -9.45 16.99 17.76
C THR A 134 -8.57 16.29 16.72
N LEU A 135 -8.14 15.05 17.00
CA LEU A 135 -7.25 14.27 16.13
C LEU A 135 -7.99 13.12 15.48
N PHE A 136 -7.95 13.09 14.16
CA PHE A 136 -8.54 12.03 13.32
C PHE A 136 -7.46 11.29 12.55
N LEU A 137 -7.66 10.01 12.30
CA LEU A 137 -6.81 9.19 11.45
C LEU A 137 -7.45 8.93 10.09
N ALA A 138 -6.59 8.86 9.05
CA ALA A 138 -6.92 8.40 7.70
C ALA A 138 -5.70 7.66 7.13
N THR A 139 -5.37 6.50 7.68
CA THR A 139 -4.12 5.77 7.40
C THR A 139 -4.35 4.25 7.39
N GLY A 140 -3.30 3.47 7.14
CA GLY A 140 -3.40 2.01 7.22
C GLY A 140 -4.01 1.33 5.98
N HIS A 141 -4.10 2.01 4.85
CA HIS A 141 -4.77 1.50 3.63
C HIS A 141 -3.93 0.51 2.82
N GLU A 142 -2.71 0.25 3.22
CA GLU A 142 -1.75 -0.58 2.50
C GLU A 142 -1.62 -0.17 1.02
N GLY A 143 -1.93 -1.08 0.08
CA GLY A 143 -1.88 -0.81 -1.36
C GLY A 143 -3.15 -0.18 -1.96
N LEU A 144 -4.19 0.03 -1.16
CA LEU A 144 -5.51 0.46 -1.64
C LEU A 144 -5.83 1.94 -1.37
N GLY A 145 -4.89 2.70 -0.81
CA GLY A 145 -5.14 4.07 -0.35
C GLY A 145 -5.69 5.01 -1.44
N ILE A 146 -5.17 4.94 -2.66
CA ILE A 146 -5.67 5.76 -3.77
C ILE A 146 -7.09 5.32 -4.15
N THR A 147 -7.30 4.01 -4.32
CA THR A 147 -8.60 3.44 -4.73
C THR A 147 -9.71 3.76 -3.74
N THR A 148 -9.41 3.74 -2.44
CA THR A 148 -10.39 3.94 -1.36
C THR A 148 -10.42 5.38 -0.83
N SER A 149 -9.66 6.31 -1.41
CA SER A 149 -9.52 7.68 -0.91
C SER A 149 -10.85 8.42 -0.77
N LEU A 150 -11.74 8.30 -1.75
CA LEU A 150 -13.06 8.95 -1.70
C LEU A 150 -13.96 8.38 -0.60
N ALA A 151 -13.93 7.05 -0.40
CA ALA A 151 -14.66 6.41 0.69
C ALA A 151 -14.11 6.83 2.06
N THR A 152 -12.78 6.93 2.19
CA THR A 152 -12.10 7.43 3.39
C THR A 152 -12.51 8.88 3.69
N ALA A 153 -12.46 9.74 2.69
CA ALA A 153 -12.88 11.15 2.85
C ALA A 153 -14.35 11.26 3.25
N ARG A 154 -15.22 10.42 2.68
CA ARG A 154 -16.64 10.38 3.05
C ARG A 154 -16.83 9.94 4.50
N LEU A 155 -16.17 8.88 4.94
CA LEU A 155 -16.23 8.42 6.33
C LEU A 155 -15.77 9.50 7.31
N LEU A 156 -14.64 10.16 7.02
CA LEU A 156 -14.14 11.27 7.84
C LEU A 156 -15.14 12.43 7.92
N LEU A 157 -15.69 12.82 6.78
CA LEU A 157 -16.67 13.91 6.71
C LEU A 157 -17.92 13.56 7.52
N ASP A 158 -18.43 12.34 7.41
CA ASP A 158 -19.61 11.89 8.16
C ASP A 158 -19.33 11.83 9.68
N HIS A 159 -18.08 11.54 10.11
CA HIS A 159 -17.66 11.67 11.50
C HIS A 159 -17.64 13.14 11.95
N LEU A 160 -16.95 13.99 11.21
CA LEU A 160 -16.78 15.42 11.56
C LEU A 160 -18.10 16.17 11.63
N LEU A 161 -19.02 15.86 10.73
CA LEU A 161 -20.34 16.49 10.66
C LEU A 161 -21.41 15.75 11.46
N ARG A 162 -21.06 14.67 12.18
CA ARG A 162 -21.98 13.82 12.96
C ARG A 162 -23.19 13.35 12.14
N ARG A 163 -22.95 12.99 10.88
CA ARG A 163 -23.99 12.52 9.95
C ARG A 163 -24.06 10.99 9.95
N PRO A 164 -25.23 10.41 9.64
CA PRO A 164 -25.31 8.98 9.31
C PRO A 164 -24.37 8.65 8.17
N SER A 165 -23.71 7.48 8.23
CA SER A 165 -22.82 7.01 7.17
C SER A 165 -23.44 5.84 6.42
N ALA A 166 -23.35 5.86 5.10
CA ALA A 166 -23.72 4.71 4.26
C ALA A 166 -22.71 3.56 4.34
N ILE A 167 -21.49 3.84 4.83
CA ILE A 167 -20.44 2.85 5.05
C ILE A 167 -20.38 2.56 6.55
N PRO A 168 -20.42 1.29 7.00
CA PRO A 168 -20.21 0.95 8.41
C PRO A 168 -18.89 1.57 8.92
N ARG A 169 -18.92 2.23 10.07
CA ARG A 169 -17.77 2.94 10.63
C ARG A 169 -16.92 2.05 11.54
N GLU A 170 -17.59 1.18 12.26
CA GLU A 170 -17.04 0.36 13.33
C GLU A 170 -15.80 -0.42 12.91
N PRO A 171 -15.76 -1.06 11.72
CA PRO A 171 -14.59 -1.80 11.27
C PRO A 171 -13.35 -0.92 11.01
N TYR A 172 -13.52 0.39 10.90
CA TYR A 172 -12.44 1.31 10.55
C TYR A 172 -12.01 2.22 11.69
N LEU A 173 -12.74 2.20 12.83
CA LEU A 173 -12.42 3.06 13.97
C LEU A 173 -11.04 2.74 14.54
N PRO A 174 -10.23 3.75 14.89
CA PRO A 174 -8.95 3.55 15.57
C PRO A 174 -9.08 2.77 16.89
N SER A 175 -10.18 2.97 17.63
CA SER A 175 -10.45 2.29 18.90
C SER A 175 -10.53 0.75 18.82
N ARG A 176 -10.78 0.18 17.62
CA ARG A 176 -10.80 -1.28 17.45
C ARG A 176 -9.43 -1.93 17.73
N MET A 177 -8.34 -1.17 17.55
CA MET A 177 -6.98 -1.68 17.83
C MET A 177 -6.67 -1.75 19.33
N ALA A 178 -7.34 -0.93 20.15
CA ALA A 178 -7.21 -0.99 21.61
C ALA A 178 -7.90 -2.21 22.22
N MET A 179 -8.91 -2.77 21.55
CA MET A 179 -9.63 -3.96 22.01
C MET A 179 -8.92 -5.29 21.70
N GLY A 180 -7.87 -5.26 20.85
CA GLY A 180 -7.13 -6.46 20.43
C GLY A 180 -5.93 -6.85 21.30
N VAL A 181 -5.67 -6.16 22.42
CA VAL A 181 -4.53 -6.44 23.31
C VAL A 181 -4.87 -7.48 24.41
N THR A 182 -6.08 -7.98 24.45
CA THR A 182 -6.45 -9.06 25.37
C THR A 182 -6.87 -10.30 24.57
N HIS A 183 -5.91 -11.11 24.16
CA HIS A 183 -6.02 -12.59 24.03
C HIS A 183 -4.84 -13.11 23.20
N ALA A 184 -3.76 -13.45 23.87
CA ALA A 184 -2.88 -14.55 23.50
C ALA A 184 -2.57 -15.32 24.79
#